data_9953a2ca2da345f1e3d0aef43d81b896
#
_entry.id   9953a2ca2da345f1e3d0aef43d81b896
#
_cell.length_a   1.000
_cell.length_b   1.000
_cell.length_c   1.000
_cell.angle_alpha   90.00
_cell.angle_beta   90.00
_cell.angle_gamma   90.00
#
_symmetry.space_group_name_H-M   'P 1'
#
loop_
_entity.id
_entity.type
_entity.pdbx_description
1 polymer ?
#
loop_
_entity_poly.entity_id
_entity_poly.type
_entity_poly.pdbx_seq_one_letter_code
_entity_poly.pdbx_strand_id
1 'polypeptide(L)'
;MTVTTRIMSDKRKYAAAIQMASGPNVSANLLTADHLISEAVESGAGLVVLPENFAFMGEHDKDVLSLRESDGEGPLQEYLSQIARRHGIWLVGGTIPLEAQSNSKVRAACLIYNDQGERVARYDKMHLFDVNLVEAHERYSESEVIEPGGETVVVDSPFGKLGVAVCYDLRFPEIFRKLLDKGMEVACLPAAFTAITGKAHWETLVRARAIENLSYVVAAAQGGFHISGIDAGSEQLIHHLVEMVVLQISRLQQRSTGDIDHVGHSLSL
;
A
#
# COMPACT_ATOMS: atom_id res chain seq x y z
N MET A 1 -45.59 -0.42 -25.86
CA MET A 1 -44.23 0.17 -25.73
C MET A 1 -43.84 0.05 -24.27
N THR A 2 -43.00 -0.92 -23.95
CA THR A 2 -42.54 -1.17 -22.58
C THR A 2 -41.23 -0.38 -22.39
N VAL A 3 -41.27 0.67 -21.58
CA VAL A 3 -40.09 1.45 -21.24
C VAL A 3 -39.31 0.68 -20.17
N THR A 4 -38.23 0.03 -20.55
CA THR A 4 -37.33 -0.63 -19.61
C THR A 4 -36.41 0.46 -19.04
N THR A 5 -36.74 0.95 -17.86
CA THR A 5 -35.85 1.84 -17.10
C THR A 5 -34.69 1.02 -16.58
N ARG A 6 -33.53 1.16 -17.21
CA ARG A 6 -32.27 0.57 -16.74
C ARG A 6 -31.84 1.36 -15.50
N ILE A 7 -32.17 0.85 -14.31
CA ILE A 7 -31.61 1.35 -13.06
C ILE A 7 -30.13 1.00 -13.09
N MET A 8 -29.29 1.98 -13.40
CA MET A 8 -27.86 1.87 -13.20
C MET A 8 -27.64 1.80 -11.69
N SER A 9 -27.33 0.61 -11.17
CA SER A 9 -26.96 0.44 -9.78
C SER A 9 -25.68 1.26 -9.57
N ASP A 10 -25.81 2.33 -8.78
CA ASP A 10 -24.68 3.08 -8.28
C ASP A 10 -23.94 2.17 -7.27
N LYS A 11 -23.10 1.27 -7.79
CA LYS A 11 -22.24 0.43 -6.96
C LYS A 11 -21.24 1.36 -6.30
N ARG A 12 -21.48 1.68 -5.05
CA ARG A 12 -20.49 2.34 -4.22
C ARG A 12 -19.18 1.57 -4.31
N LYS A 13 -18.09 2.27 -4.63
CA LYS A 13 -16.77 1.65 -4.76
C LYS A 13 -16.06 1.78 -3.43
N TYR A 14 -15.76 0.65 -2.81
CA TYR A 14 -15.00 0.60 -1.56
C TYR A 14 -13.54 0.23 -1.82
N ALA A 15 -12.64 0.86 -1.06
CA ALA A 15 -11.25 0.47 -0.99
C ALA A 15 -10.96 -0.07 0.42
N ALA A 16 -10.14 -1.09 0.51
CA ALA A 16 -9.68 -1.67 1.77
C ALA A 16 -8.16 -1.52 1.91
N ALA A 17 -7.72 -1.06 3.09
CA ALA A 17 -6.35 -1.12 3.52
C ALA A 17 -6.17 -2.33 4.45
N ILE A 18 -5.32 -3.27 4.07
CA ILE A 18 -5.06 -4.47 4.85
C ILE A 18 -3.96 -4.19 5.88
N GLN A 19 -4.20 -4.58 7.12
CA GLN A 19 -3.18 -4.63 8.15
C GLN A 19 -2.77 -6.06 8.45
N MET A 20 -1.47 -6.31 8.53
CA MET A 20 -0.89 -7.62 8.81
C MET A 20 0.21 -7.51 9.86
N ALA A 21 0.55 -8.65 10.48
CA ALA A 21 1.76 -8.86 11.25
C ALA A 21 2.58 -9.94 10.54
N SER A 22 3.27 -9.55 9.46
CA SER A 22 4.06 -10.48 8.67
C SER A 22 5.30 -10.95 9.43
N GLY A 23 5.68 -12.21 9.23
CA GLY A 23 6.85 -12.82 9.84
C GLY A 23 7.77 -13.47 8.79
N PRO A 24 8.72 -14.31 9.22
CA PRO A 24 9.69 -14.96 8.33
C PRO A 24 9.11 -16.15 7.53
N ASN A 25 7.84 -16.49 7.72
CA ASN A 25 7.21 -17.60 7.01
C ASN A 25 6.30 -17.07 5.88
N VAL A 26 6.80 -17.13 4.64
CA VAL A 26 6.08 -16.67 3.45
C VAL A 26 4.69 -17.34 3.33
N SER A 27 4.62 -18.67 3.46
CA SER A 27 3.35 -19.40 3.28
C SER A 27 2.30 -18.97 4.30
N ALA A 28 2.68 -18.75 5.56
CA ALA A 28 1.78 -18.26 6.59
C ALA A 28 1.29 -16.83 6.30
N ASN A 29 2.19 -15.96 5.83
CA ASN A 29 1.84 -14.60 5.47
C ASN A 29 0.88 -14.56 4.28
N LEU A 30 1.11 -15.39 3.24
CA LEU A 30 0.22 -15.48 2.08
C LEU A 30 -1.18 -16.00 2.46
N LEU A 31 -1.26 -16.98 3.37
CA LEU A 31 -2.56 -17.45 3.90
C LEU A 31 -3.29 -16.36 4.67
N THR A 32 -2.56 -15.59 5.50
CA THR A 32 -3.14 -14.46 6.23
C THR A 32 -3.64 -13.37 5.27
N ALA A 33 -2.84 -13.04 4.25
CA ALA A 33 -3.23 -12.06 3.23
C ALA A 33 -4.49 -12.53 2.46
N ASP A 34 -4.55 -13.81 2.06
CA ASP A 34 -5.70 -14.39 1.38
C ASP A 34 -6.99 -14.27 2.21
N HIS A 35 -6.91 -14.61 3.50
CA HIS A 35 -8.03 -14.49 4.42
C HIS A 35 -8.53 -13.04 4.55
N LEU A 36 -7.62 -12.09 4.81
CA LEU A 36 -7.97 -10.69 4.98
C LEU A 36 -8.51 -10.04 3.69
N ILE A 37 -7.95 -10.42 2.52
CA ILE A 37 -8.47 -10.00 1.22
C ILE A 37 -9.89 -10.53 1.03
N SER A 38 -10.14 -11.81 1.37
CA SER A 38 -11.48 -12.40 1.27
C SER A 38 -12.51 -11.66 2.12
N GLU A 39 -12.18 -11.35 3.39
CA GLU A 39 -13.03 -10.55 4.28
C GLU A 39 -13.32 -9.15 3.72
N ALA A 40 -12.29 -8.49 3.16
CA ALA A 40 -12.45 -7.18 2.54
C ALA A 40 -13.39 -7.22 1.33
N VAL A 41 -13.26 -8.26 0.49
CA VAL A 41 -14.13 -8.47 -0.68
C VAL A 41 -15.56 -8.77 -0.27
N GLU A 42 -15.77 -9.62 0.73
CA GLU A 42 -17.09 -9.89 1.30
C GLU A 42 -17.76 -8.63 1.86
N SER A 43 -16.94 -7.70 2.37
CA SER A 43 -17.39 -6.37 2.81
C SER A 43 -17.62 -5.38 1.66
N GLY A 44 -17.40 -5.80 0.40
CA GLY A 44 -17.67 -5.02 -0.81
C GLY A 44 -16.48 -4.24 -1.35
N ALA A 45 -15.26 -4.49 -0.89
CA ALA A 45 -14.06 -3.85 -1.43
C ALA A 45 -13.80 -4.32 -2.87
N GLY A 46 -13.55 -3.37 -3.76
CA GLY A 46 -13.12 -3.62 -5.12
C GLY A 46 -11.70 -3.14 -5.41
N LEU A 47 -11.11 -2.36 -4.51
CA LEU A 47 -9.70 -2.01 -4.46
C LEU A 47 -9.14 -2.46 -3.12
N VAL A 48 -8.04 -3.21 -3.13
CA VAL A 48 -7.36 -3.67 -1.92
C VAL A 48 -5.90 -3.25 -1.97
N VAL A 49 -5.39 -2.73 -0.86
CA VAL A 49 -3.99 -2.35 -0.68
C VAL A 49 -3.37 -3.23 0.41
N LEU A 50 -2.32 -3.96 0.09
CA LEU A 50 -1.52 -4.75 1.03
C LEU A 50 -0.42 -3.89 1.66
N PRO A 51 0.05 -4.21 2.87
CA PRO A 51 1.13 -3.47 3.50
C PRO A 51 2.49 -3.74 2.85
N GLU A 52 3.46 -2.88 3.12
CA GLU A 52 4.87 -3.13 2.80
C GLU A 52 5.34 -4.44 3.45
N ASN A 53 6.17 -5.22 2.73
CA ASN A 53 6.71 -6.49 3.19
C ASN A 53 5.64 -7.54 3.59
N PHE A 54 4.45 -7.47 2.97
CA PHE A 54 3.31 -8.33 3.33
C PHE A 54 3.66 -9.82 3.26
N ALA A 55 4.49 -10.23 2.31
CA ALA A 55 4.85 -11.62 2.09
C ALA A 55 5.96 -12.12 3.03
N PHE A 56 6.81 -11.22 3.54
CA PHE A 56 7.98 -11.61 4.31
C PHE A 56 8.57 -10.45 5.12
N MET A 57 8.77 -10.70 6.41
CA MET A 57 9.59 -9.89 7.29
C MET A 57 10.56 -10.83 8.00
N GLY A 58 11.84 -10.81 7.56
CA GLY A 58 12.90 -11.67 8.06
C GLY A 58 13.43 -11.25 9.43
N GLU A 59 14.26 -12.09 10.00
CA GLU A 59 15.00 -11.79 11.24
C GLU A 59 16.16 -10.82 10.96
N HIS A 60 16.72 -10.90 9.73
CA HIS A 60 17.79 -10.03 9.27
C HIS A 60 17.43 -9.35 7.94
N ASP A 61 17.90 -8.13 7.72
CA ASP A 61 17.64 -7.37 6.49
C ASP A 61 18.03 -8.13 5.21
N LYS A 62 19.11 -8.93 5.28
CA LYS A 62 19.61 -9.70 4.13
C LYS A 62 18.76 -10.93 3.78
N ASP A 63 17.86 -11.37 4.65
CA ASP A 63 17.04 -12.55 4.41
C ASP A 63 16.14 -12.37 3.18
N VAL A 64 15.72 -11.13 2.92
CA VAL A 64 14.92 -10.74 1.76
C VAL A 64 15.58 -11.09 0.42
N LEU A 65 16.91 -11.16 0.36
CA LEU A 65 17.65 -11.51 -0.86
C LEU A 65 17.36 -12.94 -1.34
N SER A 66 17.00 -13.85 -0.44
CA SER A 66 16.67 -15.23 -0.76
C SER A 66 15.33 -15.39 -1.49
N LEU A 67 14.47 -14.36 -1.41
CA LEU A 67 13.14 -14.34 -2.01
C LEU A 67 13.08 -13.49 -3.28
N ARG A 68 14.23 -13.07 -3.78
CA ARG A 68 14.34 -12.24 -4.98
C ARG A 68 13.75 -12.94 -6.20
N GLU A 69 12.83 -12.28 -6.88
CA GLU A 69 12.21 -12.74 -8.12
C GLU A 69 12.67 -11.91 -9.31
N SER A 70 12.72 -12.52 -10.49
CA SER A 70 12.90 -11.79 -11.76
C SER A 70 11.62 -11.03 -12.10
N ASP A 71 11.75 -9.90 -12.79
CA ASP A 71 10.58 -9.10 -13.17
C ASP A 71 9.71 -9.86 -14.18
N GLY A 72 8.45 -10.10 -13.83
CA GLY A 72 7.50 -10.87 -14.63
C GLY A 72 7.40 -12.35 -14.26
N GLU A 73 8.29 -12.88 -13.43
CA GLU A 73 8.35 -14.28 -13.07
C GLU A 73 8.58 -14.46 -11.57
N GLY A 74 7.85 -15.37 -10.95
CA GLY A 74 8.06 -15.74 -9.55
C GLY A 74 6.77 -15.99 -8.78
N PRO A 75 6.87 -16.79 -7.71
CA PRO A 75 5.71 -17.23 -6.93
C PRO A 75 4.93 -16.10 -6.25
N LEU A 76 5.58 -15.02 -5.83
CA LEU A 76 4.88 -13.87 -5.21
C LEU A 76 4.12 -13.06 -6.26
N GLN A 77 4.70 -12.87 -7.45
CA GLN A 77 4.03 -12.21 -8.57
C GLN A 77 2.84 -13.04 -9.07
N GLU A 78 3.00 -14.35 -9.15
CA GLU A 78 1.92 -15.26 -9.53
C GLU A 78 0.79 -15.25 -8.50
N TYR A 79 1.11 -15.29 -7.20
CA TYR A 79 0.14 -15.17 -6.11
C TYR A 79 -0.69 -13.89 -6.24
N LEU A 80 -0.05 -12.71 -6.41
CA LEU A 80 -0.74 -11.43 -6.54
C LEU A 80 -1.68 -11.39 -7.75
N SER A 81 -1.23 -11.90 -8.90
CA SER A 81 -2.04 -12.02 -10.11
C SER A 81 -3.25 -12.93 -9.91
N GLN A 82 -3.04 -14.12 -9.33
CA GLN A 82 -4.09 -15.10 -9.11
C GLN A 82 -5.15 -14.61 -8.13
N ILE A 83 -4.74 -13.95 -7.02
CA ILE A 83 -5.68 -13.47 -6.01
C ILE A 83 -6.51 -12.29 -6.54
N ALA A 84 -5.90 -11.36 -7.28
CA ALA A 84 -6.62 -10.27 -7.95
C ALA A 84 -7.68 -10.80 -8.92
N ARG A 85 -7.32 -11.77 -9.77
CA ARG A 85 -8.24 -12.43 -10.72
C ARG A 85 -9.33 -13.22 -10.02
N ARG A 86 -8.97 -14.02 -8.99
CA ARG A 86 -9.93 -14.87 -8.26
C ARG A 86 -11.05 -14.07 -7.62
N HIS A 87 -10.71 -12.90 -7.05
CA HIS A 87 -11.68 -12.04 -6.39
C HIS A 87 -12.27 -10.95 -7.30
N GLY A 88 -11.75 -10.78 -8.52
CA GLY A 88 -12.19 -9.72 -9.43
C GLY A 88 -11.95 -8.32 -8.89
N ILE A 89 -10.81 -8.09 -8.24
CA ILE A 89 -10.44 -6.84 -7.58
C ILE A 89 -9.23 -6.17 -8.20
N TRP A 90 -9.12 -4.87 -8.03
CA TRP A 90 -7.86 -4.16 -8.18
C TRP A 90 -7.02 -4.35 -6.92
N LEU A 91 -5.75 -4.71 -7.09
CA LEU A 91 -4.86 -5.05 -5.99
C LEU A 91 -3.56 -4.24 -6.09
N VAL A 92 -3.26 -3.48 -5.04
CA VAL A 92 -1.95 -2.87 -4.81
C VAL A 92 -1.17 -3.81 -3.89
N GLY A 93 -0.19 -4.52 -4.43
CA GLY A 93 0.41 -5.73 -3.88
C GLY A 93 1.47 -5.49 -2.80
N GLY A 94 1.34 -4.43 -1.98
CA GLY A 94 2.34 -4.16 -0.95
C GLY A 94 3.73 -3.97 -1.53
N THR A 95 4.75 -4.63 -0.97
CA THR A 95 6.06 -4.75 -1.61
C THR A 95 6.54 -6.19 -1.65
N ILE A 96 7.23 -6.55 -2.74
CA ILE A 96 7.95 -7.80 -2.92
C ILE A 96 9.39 -7.53 -3.42
N PRO A 97 10.34 -8.44 -3.14
CA PRO A 97 11.73 -8.28 -3.57
C PRO A 97 11.91 -8.68 -5.03
N LEU A 98 12.10 -7.73 -5.90
CA LEU A 98 12.49 -7.98 -7.30
C LEU A 98 13.98 -7.74 -7.54
N GLU A 99 14.51 -8.34 -8.60
CA GLU A 99 15.88 -8.14 -9.03
C GLU A 99 16.22 -6.67 -9.20
N ALA A 100 17.39 -6.28 -8.68
CA ALA A 100 18.01 -4.98 -8.82
C ALA A 100 19.17 -5.04 -9.82
N GLN A 101 19.76 -3.90 -10.17
CA GLN A 101 20.96 -3.87 -10.99
C GLN A 101 22.15 -4.54 -10.28
N SER A 102 22.22 -4.33 -8.97
CA SER A 102 23.22 -5.00 -8.13
C SER A 102 22.74 -6.38 -7.69
N ASN A 103 23.57 -7.40 -7.90
CA ASN A 103 23.30 -8.76 -7.42
C ASN A 103 23.24 -8.89 -5.89
N SER A 104 23.76 -7.90 -5.15
CA SER A 104 23.74 -7.86 -3.68
C SER A 104 22.50 -7.14 -3.11
N LYS A 105 21.59 -6.67 -3.96
CA LYS A 105 20.40 -5.92 -3.57
C LYS A 105 19.16 -6.41 -4.29
N VAL A 106 18.01 -5.95 -3.80
CA VAL A 106 16.70 -6.11 -4.43
C VAL A 106 16.02 -4.74 -4.56
N ARG A 107 14.97 -4.66 -5.38
CA ARG A 107 14.00 -3.58 -5.39
C ARG A 107 12.86 -3.92 -4.45
N ALA A 108 12.47 -3.00 -3.59
CA ALA A 108 11.19 -3.09 -2.87
C ALA A 108 10.09 -2.65 -3.85
N ALA A 109 9.58 -3.61 -4.63
CA ALA A 109 8.67 -3.36 -5.74
C ALA A 109 7.21 -3.49 -5.32
N CYS A 110 6.43 -2.44 -5.52
CA CYS A 110 4.97 -2.47 -5.39
C CYS A 110 4.35 -2.67 -6.78
N LEU A 111 3.65 -3.78 -6.95
CA LEU A 111 2.98 -4.14 -8.19
C LEU A 111 1.49 -3.89 -8.09
N ILE A 112 0.89 -3.37 -9.16
CA ILE A 112 -0.56 -3.15 -9.25
C ILE A 112 -1.14 -4.12 -10.27
N TYR A 113 -2.19 -4.82 -9.87
CA TYR A 113 -2.94 -5.75 -10.70
C TYR A 113 -4.38 -5.27 -10.87
N ASN A 114 -4.94 -5.45 -12.07
CA ASN A 114 -6.36 -5.21 -12.33
C ASN A 114 -7.21 -6.44 -11.92
N ASP A 115 -8.53 -6.33 -12.08
CA ASP A 115 -9.50 -7.38 -11.75
C ASP A 115 -9.42 -8.62 -12.66
N GLN A 116 -8.62 -8.57 -13.73
CA GLN A 116 -8.30 -9.73 -14.57
C GLN A 116 -6.98 -10.41 -14.14
N GLY A 117 -6.30 -9.88 -13.12
CA GLY A 117 -5.00 -10.33 -12.65
C GLY A 117 -3.86 -9.94 -13.57
N GLU A 118 -4.05 -8.96 -14.43
CA GLU A 118 -3.00 -8.42 -15.28
C GLU A 118 -2.23 -7.34 -14.50
N ARG A 119 -0.91 -7.40 -14.54
CA ARG A 119 -0.05 -6.36 -13.97
C ARG A 119 -0.13 -5.10 -14.82
N VAL A 120 -0.66 -4.03 -14.24
CA VAL A 120 -0.85 -2.75 -14.92
C VAL A 120 0.21 -1.72 -14.58
N ALA A 121 0.91 -1.88 -13.44
CA ALA A 121 2.00 -0.99 -13.05
C ALA A 121 2.98 -1.65 -12.08
N ARG A 122 4.19 -1.07 -12.00
CA ARG A 122 5.24 -1.37 -11.02
C ARG A 122 5.81 -0.05 -10.50
N TYR A 123 5.92 0.06 -9.20
CA TYR A 123 6.61 1.14 -8.51
C TYR A 123 7.71 0.55 -7.64
N ASP A 124 8.94 1.03 -7.78
CA ASP A 124 10.06 0.68 -6.91
C ASP A 124 10.24 1.80 -5.88
N LYS A 125 10.26 1.46 -4.59
CA LYS A 125 10.41 2.40 -3.48
C LYS A 125 11.59 3.35 -3.72
N MET A 126 11.34 4.66 -3.64
CA MET A 126 12.34 5.69 -3.95
C MET A 126 13.15 6.11 -2.73
N HIS A 127 12.49 6.32 -1.59
CA HIS A 127 13.14 6.80 -0.37
C HIS A 127 13.32 5.66 0.61
N LEU A 128 14.57 5.35 0.90
CA LEU A 128 14.95 4.23 1.77
C LEU A 128 15.12 4.69 3.20
N PHE A 129 14.76 3.81 4.15
CA PHE A 129 14.76 4.11 5.57
C PHE A 129 16.15 3.89 6.17
N ASP A 130 17.04 4.86 5.96
CA ASP A 130 18.37 4.91 6.56
C ASP A 130 18.34 5.90 7.73
N VAL A 131 18.03 5.39 8.93
CA VAL A 131 17.79 6.24 10.11
C VAL A 131 18.50 5.68 11.32
N ASN A 132 19.05 6.58 12.13
CA ASN A 132 19.60 6.26 13.45
C ASN A 132 18.68 6.87 14.52
N LEU A 133 17.95 6.03 15.24
CA LEU A 133 17.07 6.40 16.34
C LEU A 133 17.87 6.33 17.65
N VAL A 134 18.63 7.40 17.94
CA VAL A 134 19.57 7.45 19.08
C VAL A 134 18.89 7.11 20.42
N GLU A 135 17.68 7.62 20.65
CA GLU A 135 16.93 7.40 21.89
C GLU A 135 16.46 5.93 22.06
N ALA A 136 16.24 5.24 20.95
CA ALA A 136 15.82 3.82 20.94
C ALA A 136 17.02 2.87 20.82
N HIS A 137 18.21 3.36 20.58
CA HIS A 137 19.41 2.56 20.25
C HIS A 137 19.22 1.67 19.00
N GLU A 138 18.37 2.13 18.07
CA GLU A 138 18.04 1.41 16.85
C GLU A 138 18.67 2.10 15.63
N ARG A 139 19.26 1.29 14.75
CA ARG A 139 19.79 1.74 13.47
C ARG A 139 19.17 0.96 12.34
N TYR A 140 18.67 1.66 11.37
CA TYR A 140 18.12 1.10 10.13
C TYR A 140 19.00 1.54 8.96
N SER A 141 19.30 0.63 8.05
CA SER A 141 20.14 0.86 6.87
C SER A 141 19.55 0.11 5.68
N GLU A 142 18.30 0.44 5.30
CA GLU A 142 17.56 -0.22 4.22
C GLU A 142 18.35 -0.21 2.91
N SER A 143 19.14 0.84 2.66
CA SER A 143 19.98 0.96 1.47
C SER A 143 21.10 -0.08 1.37
N GLU A 144 21.43 -0.81 2.44
CA GLU A 144 22.40 -1.90 2.36
C GLU A 144 21.89 -3.09 1.51
N VAL A 145 20.57 -3.32 1.52
CA VAL A 145 19.93 -4.46 0.84
C VAL A 145 18.93 -4.05 -0.25
N ILE A 146 18.38 -2.84 -0.18
CA ILE A 146 17.45 -2.32 -1.18
C ILE A 146 18.16 -1.33 -2.11
N GLU A 147 17.86 -1.41 -3.40
CA GLU A 147 18.26 -0.42 -4.40
C GLU A 147 17.08 0.51 -4.69
N PRO A 148 17.24 1.84 -4.59
CA PRO A 148 16.14 2.79 -4.72
C PRO A 148 15.61 2.86 -6.14
N GLY A 149 14.29 3.04 -6.30
CA GLY A 149 13.65 3.41 -7.55
C GLY A 149 13.91 4.86 -7.95
N GLY A 150 13.41 5.27 -9.12
CA GLY A 150 13.61 6.64 -9.64
C GLY A 150 12.36 7.28 -10.23
N GLU A 151 11.29 6.52 -10.43
CA GLU A 151 10.13 6.96 -11.18
C GLU A 151 8.85 6.92 -10.34
N THR A 152 8.06 7.99 -10.42
CA THR A 152 6.71 8.02 -9.84
C THR A 152 5.71 7.36 -10.78
N VAL A 153 4.76 6.64 -10.22
CA VAL A 153 3.76 5.84 -10.95
C VAL A 153 2.35 6.31 -10.65
N VAL A 154 1.58 6.57 -11.71
CA VAL A 154 0.14 6.82 -11.65
C VAL A 154 -0.53 5.98 -12.73
N VAL A 155 -1.60 5.26 -12.38
CA VAL A 155 -2.32 4.36 -13.29
C VAL A 155 -3.82 4.66 -13.26
N ASP A 156 -4.46 4.62 -14.43
CA ASP A 156 -5.92 4.75 -14.52
C ASP A 156 -6.61 3.49 -13.99
N SER A 157 -7.61 3.67 -13.15
CA SER A 157 -8.40 2.57 -12.58
C SER A 157 -9.88 2.93 -12.50
N PRO A 158 -10.76 1.94 -12.26
CA PRO A 158 -12.16 2.23 -11.96
C PRO A 158 -12.38 3.06 -10.69
N PHE A 159 -11.37 3.22 -9.85
CA PHE A 159 -11.41 3.96 -8.58
C PHE A 159 -10.85 5.39 -8.71
N GLY A 160 -10.46 5.80 -9.90
CA GLY A 160 -9.74 7.02 -10.21
C GLY A 160 -8.28 6.73 -10.55
N LYS A 161 -7.47 7.77 -10.67
CA LYS A 161 -6.03 7.67 -10.94
C LYS A 161 -5.29 7.29 -9.66
N LEU A 162 -4.77 6.05 -9.60
CA LEU A 162 -4.03 5.54 -8.46
C LEU A 162 -2.56 5.96 -8.55
N GLY A 163 -2.08 6.71 -7.57
CA GLY A 163 -0.65 6.98 -7.37
C GLY A 163 -0.09 6.07 -6.28
N VAL A 164 1.17 5.67 -6.38
CA VAL A 164 1.82 4.80 -5.39
C VAL A 164 2.98 5.51 -4.72
N ALA A 165 3.04 5.38 -3.42
CA ALA A 165 4.19 5.70 -2.57
C ALA A 165 4.32 4.58 -1.52
N VAL A 166 5.53 4.33 -0.99
CA VAL A 166 5.77 3.25 -0.03
C VAL A 166 6.44 3.79 1.22
N CYS A 167 5.80 3.59 2.37
CA CYS A 167 6.36 3.76 3.71
C CYS A 167 7.11 5.08 3.90
N TYR A 168 8.44 5.07 3.87
CA TYR A 168 9.28 6.23 4.10
C TYR A 168 9.07 7.36 3.09
N ASP A 169 8.56 7.06 1.90
CA ASP A 169 8.13 8.08 0.91
C ASP A 169 7.12 9.07 1.50
N LEU A 170 6.34 8.64 2.50
CA LEU A 170 5.36 9.49 3.21
C LEU A 170 6.00 10.76 3.79
N ARG A 171 7.29 10.74 4.10
CA ARG A 171 8.02 11.90 4.66
C ARG A 171 8.42 12.93 3.61
N PHE A 172 8.31 12.60 2.33
CA PHE A 172 8.75 13.42 1.21
C PHE A 172 7.55 13.97 0.44
N PRO A 173 7.08 15.21 0.75
CA PRO A 173 5.93 15.80 0.07
C PRO A 173 6.13 15.94 -1.43
N GLU A 174 7.38 16.01 -1.90
CA GLU A 174 7.75 16.19 -3.29
C GLU A 174 7.28 15.02 -4.18
N ILE A 175 7.28 13.78 -3.67
CA ILE A 175 6.76 12.64 -4.43
C ILE A 175 5.26 12.79 -4.66
N PHE A 176 4.50 13.22 -3.64
CA PHE A 176 3.06 13.42 -3.75
C PHE A 176 2.71 14.57 -4.71
N ARG A 177 3.53 15.63 -4.76
CA ARG A 177 3.37 16.70 -5.76
C ARG A 177 3.59 16.19 -7.18
N LYS A 178 4.64 15.37 -7.40
CA LYS A 178 4.87 14.72 -8.70
C LYS A 178 3.73 13.78 -9.10
N LEU A 179 3.14 13.06 -8.13
CA LEU A 179 1.98 12.21 -8.37
C LEU A 179 0.74 13.04 -8.71
N LEU A 180 0.52 14.17 -8.02
CA LEU A 180 -0.55 15.12 -8.32
C LEU A 180 -0.41 15.72 -9.73
N ASP A 181 0.80 16.12 -10.13
CA ASP A 181 1.08 16.64 -11.47
C ASP A 181 0.75 15.62 -12.57
N LYS A 182 0.85 14.31 -12.28
CA LYS A 182 0.41 13.20 -13.14
C LYS A 182 -1.10 12.91 -13.05
N GLY A 183 -1.82 13.69 -12.22
CA GLY A 183 -3.26 13.60 -12.06
C GLY A 183 -3.75 12.59 -11.05
N MET A 184 -2.94 12.21 -10.05
CA MET A 184 -3.34 11.32 -8.97
C MET A 184 -4.61 11.81 -8.25
N GLU A 185 -5.55 10.90 -8.04
CA GLU A 185 -6.77 11.13 -7.26
C GLU A 185 -6.79 10.32 -5.96
N VAL A 186 -6.13 9.14 -5.97
CA VAL A 186 -6.00 8.24 -4.83
C VAL A 186 -4.55 7.84 -4.66
N ALA A 187 -3.96 8.16 -3.51
CA ALA A 187 -2.64 7.68 -3.12
C ALA A 187 -2.77 6.34 -2.39
N CYS A 188 -2.15 5.29 -2.92
CA CYS A 188 -2.01 4.00 -2.27
C CYS A 188 -0.66 3.94 -1.55
N LEU A 189 -0.67 3.65 -0.25
CA LEU A 189 0.51 3.73 0.61
C LEU A 189 0.71 2.44 1.42
N PRO A 190 1.34 1.40 0.84
CA PRO A 190 1.90 0.30 1.62
C PRO A 190 2.96 0.79 2.61
N ALA A 191 2.95 0.32 3.86
CA ALA A 191 3.89 0.78 4.87
C ALA A 191 4.23 -0.28 5.94
N ALA A 192 5.41 -0.09 6.57
CA ALA A 192 5.89 -0.79 7.76
C ALA A 192 6.60 0.22 8.68
N PHE A 193 5.83 1.10 9.31
CA PHE A 193 6.37 2.12 10.21
C PHE A 193 6.75 1.51 11.56
N THR A 194 7.90 1.92 12.10
CA THR A 194 8.26 1.54 13.48
C THR A 194 7.27 2.13 14.49
N ALA A 195 7.11 1.49 15.64
CA ALA A 195 6.17 1.93 16.67
C ALA A 195 6.41 3.38 17.11
N ILE A 196 7.68 3.76 17.31
CA ILE A 196 8.07 5.10 17.77
C ILE A 196 7.69 6.15 16.74
N THR A 197 8.15 5.97 15.51
CA THR A 197 7.90 6.94 14.44
C THR A 197 6.45 6.92 13.97
N GLY A 198 5.79 5.76 14.02
CA GLY A 198 4.37 5.59 13.70
C GLY A 198 3.50 6.37 14.67
N LYS A 199 3.66 6.16 15.98
CA LYS A 199 2.92 6.89 17.00
C LYS A 199 3.06 8.41 16.89
N ALA A 200 4.27 8.88 16.55
CA ALA A 200 4.54 10.31 16.48
C ALA A 200 4.04 10.98 15.18
N HIS A 201 4.06 10.27 14.05
CA HIS A 201 3.96 10.94 12.75
C HIS A 201 2.96 10.35 11.76
N TRP A 202 2.60 9.06 11.87
CA TRP A 202 1.82 8.34 10.84
C TRP A 202 0.52 9.04 10.47
N GLU A 203 -0.38 9.20 11.43
CA GLU A 203 -1.69 9.80 11.20
C GLU A 203 -1.56 11.24 10.66
N THR A 204 -0.70 12.05 11.31
CA THR A 204 -0.47 13.44 10.91
C THR A 204 0.01 13.53 9.47
N LEU A 205 0.99 12.70 9.06
CA LEU A 205 1.52 12.73 7.71
C LEU A 205 0.51 12.22 6.68
N VAL A 206 -0.20 11.12 6.95
CA VAL A 206 -1.22 10.59 6.05
C VAL A 206 -2.31 11.64 5.80
N ARG A 207 -2.81 12.29 6.85
CA ARG A 207 -3.78 13.39 6.75
C ARG A 207 -3.22 14.59 5.97
N ALA A 208 -1.98 14.98 6.24
CA ALA A 208 -1.34 16.07 5.52
C ALA A 208 -1.27 15.79 4.02
N ARG A 209 -0.86 14.58 3.60
CA ARG A 209 -0.81 14.19 2.19
C ARG A 209 -2.18 14.23 1.51
N ALA A 210 -3.22 13.80 2.19
CA ALA A 210 -4.59 13.89 1.66
C ALA A 210 -5.04 15.35 1.49
N ILE A 211 -4.84 16.19 2.50
CA ILE A 211 -5.30 17.59 2.53
C ILE A 211 -4.54 18.42 1.49
N GLU A 212 -3.22 18.39 1.52
CA GLU A 212 -2.39 19.26 0.67
C GLU A 212 -2.44 18.91 -0.82
N ASN A 213 -2.79 17.65 -1.17
CA ASN A 213 -2.90 17.20 -2.56
C ASN A 213 -4.35 17.03 -3.02
N LEU A 214 -5.34 17.36 -2.18
CA LEU A 214 -6.77 17.21 -2.47
C LEU A 214 -7.11 15.81 -3.02
N SER A 215 -6.50 14.78 -2.44
CA SER A 215 -6.58 13.39 -2.87
C SER A 215 -7.01 12.49 -1.72
N TYR A 216 -7.56 11.32 -2.06
CA TYR A 216 -7.76 10.26 -1.08
C TYR A 216 -6.43 9.56 -0.79
N VAL A 217 -6.27 9.03 0.43
CA VAL A 217 -5.12 8.18 0.79
C VAL A 217 -5.64 6.86 1.34
N VAL A 218 -5.19 5.75 0.75
CA VAL A 218 -5.44 4.39 1.23
C VAL A 218 -4.11 3.85 1.74
N ALA A 219 -3.95 3.85 3.06
CA ALA A 219 -2.70 3.52 3.72
C ALA A 219 -2.81 2.17 4.44
N ALA A 220 -2.11 1.16 3.92
CA ALA A 220 -2.04 -0.19 4.48
C ALA A 220 -0.72 -0.37 5.22
N ALA A 221 -0.78 -0.75 6.50
CA ALA A 221 0.41 -0.83 7.34
C ALA A 221 0.58 -2.20 8.01
N GLN A 222 1.85 -2.56 8.24
CA GLN A 222 2.16 -3.64 9.18
C GLN A 222 1.74 -3.23 10.60
N GLY A 223 1.36 -4.20 11.42
CA GLY A 223 0.99 -4.02 12.81
C GLY A 223 1.47 -5.19 13.66
N GLY A 224 1.40 -5.08 15.00
CA GLY A 224 1.80 -6.14 15.90
C GLY A 224 3.31 -6.22 16.16
N PHE A 225 3.75 -7.38 16.61
CA PHE A 225 5.16 -7.65 16.96
C PHE A 225 5.84 -8.39 15.82
N HIS A 226 7.04 -7.95 15.47
CA HIS A 226 7.89 -8.61 14.49
C HIS A 226 9.20 -9.04 15.13
N ILE A 227 9.68 -10.22 14.76
CA ILE A 227 10.99 -10.70 15.18
C ILE A 227 12.01 -10.00 14.27
N SER A 228 12.78 -9.07 14.81
CA SER A 228 13.91 -8.46 14.10
C SER A 228 15.22 -8.93 14.73
N GLY A 229 16.19 -9.34 13.91
CA GLY A 229 17.47 -9.89 14.34
C GLY A 229 18.48 -8.90 14.94
N ILE A 230 18.02 -7.76 15.44
CA ILE A 230 18.84 -6.82 16.21
C ILE A 230 18.70 -7.23 17.68
N ASP A 231 19.59 -8.09 18.15
CA ASP A 231 19.62 -8.78 19.45
C ASP A 231 18.48 -9.80 19.63
N ALA A 232 18.86 -11.08 19.81
CA ALA A 232 17.95 -12.18 20.09
C ALA A 232 17.08 -11.87 21.31
N GLY A 233 15.88 -11.33 21.06
CA GLY A 233 14.92 -10.96 22.10
C GLY A 233 14.22 -9.60 21.94
N SER A 234 14.58 -8.76 20.98
CA SER A 234 13.85 -7.51 20.77
C SER A 234 12.68 -7.71 19.80
N GLU A 235 11.48 -7.73 20.35
CA GLU A 235 10.24 -7.65 19.59
C GLU A 235 10.03 -6.20 19.16
N GLN A 236 10.08 -5.92 17.85
CA GLN A 236 9.70 -4.59 17.35
C GLN A 236 8.18 -4.46 17.36
N LEU A 237 7.70 -3.52 18.15
CA LEU A 237 6.29 -3.12 18.14
C LEU A 237 6.06 -2.19 16.95
N ILE A 238 5.52 -2.69 15.85
CA ILE A 238 4.98 -1.82 14.80
C ILE A 238 3.61 -1.32 15.27
N HIS A 239 3.44 -0.01 15.24
CA HIS A 239 2.30 0.65 15.86
C HIS A 239 0.96 0.19 15.27
N HIS A 240 0.03 -0.23 16.15
CA HIS A 240 -1.36 -0.48 15.80
C HIS A 240 -2.04 0.86 15.44
N LEU A 241 -2.13 1.15 14.18
CA LEU A 241 -3.12 2.10 13.68
C LEU A 241 -4.01 1.32 12.71
N VAL A 242 -4.96 0.58 13.30
CA VAL A 242 -6.08 0.05 12.56
C VAL A 242 -7.06 1.19 12.37
N GLU A 243 -6.92 1.92 11.29
CA GLU A 243 -8.12 2.43 10.64
C GLU A 243 -8.26 1.63 9.35
N MET A 244 -9.17 0.68 9.38
CA MET A 244 -9.78 0.19 8.16
C MET A 244 -10.55 1.41 7.61
N VAL A 245 -9.83 2.29 6.91
CA VAL A 245 -10.45 3.41 6.23
C VAL A 245 -11.11 2.81 5.00
N VAL A 246 -12.32 2.29 5.19
CA VAL A 246 -13.23 2.05 4.08
C VAL A 246 -13.64 3.43 3.57
N LEU A 247 -12.83 3.98 2.67
CA LEU A 247 -13.18 5.23 1.99
C LEU A 247 -14.29 4.91 1.01
N GLN A 248 -15.50 5.40 1.31
CA GLN A 248 -16.58 5.46 0.36
C GLN A 248 -16.19 6.44 -0.75
N ILE A 249 -15.69 5.93 -1.88
CA ILE A 249 -15.39 6.75 -3.05
C ILE A 249 -16.72 7.05 -3.75
N SER A 250 -17.41 8.11 -3.31
CA SER A 250 -18.47 8.71 -4.11
C SER A 250 -17.81 9.52 -5.23
N ARG A 251 -18.11 9.20 -6.50
CA ARG A 251 -17.65 9.97 -7.65
C ARG A 251 -18.02 11.43 -7.47
N LEU A 252 -17.05 12.33 -7.46
CA LEU A 252 -17.20 13.71 -7.88
C LEU A 252 -17.42 13.74 -9.39
N GLN A 253 -18.59 13.28 -9.85
CA GLN A 253 -19.14 13.67 -11.14
C GLN A 253 -20.00 14.91 -10.88
N GLN A 254 -19.37 16.08 -10.94
CA GLN A 254 -19.96 17.34 -11.37
C GLN A 254 -18.94 18.45 -11.15
N ARG A 255 -18.01 18.61 -12.08
CA ARG A 255 -17.42 19.91 -12.34
C ARG A 255 -17.76 20.33 -13.77
N SER A 256 -19.01 20.70 -13.97
CA SER A 256 -19.40 21.78 -14.90
C SER A 256 -20.79 22.23 -14.44
N THR A 257 -20.85 23.45 -14.01
CA THR A 257 -21.92 24.34 -13.57
C THR A 257 -21.92 24.59 -12.05
N GLY A 258 -21.67 25.86 -11.71
CA GLY A 258 -21.57 26.38 -10.38
C GLY A 258 -22.81 26.10 -9.54
N ASP A 259 -22.54 25.55 -8.36
CA ASP A 259 -23.27 25.82 -7.14
C ASP A 259 -22.46 25.19 -5.98
N ILE A 260 -22.06 26.05 -5.07
CA ILE A 260 -21.38 25.66 -3.82
C ILE A 260 -22.47 25.38 -2.81
N ASP A 261 -22.85 24.11 -2.64
CA ASP A 261 -23.65 23.71 -1.52
C ASP A 261 -22.80 22.96 -0.49
N HIS A 262 -22.87 23.49 0.73
CA HIS A 262 -22.21 22.97 1.91
C HIS A 262 -22.64 21.53 2.23
N VAL A 263 -21.73 20.58 2.10
CA VAL A 263 -21.92 19.23 2.63
C VAL A 263 -21.19 19.12 3.97
N GLY A 264 -21.98 19.10 5.03
CA GLY A 264 -21.50 18.81 6.38
C GLY A 264 -21.05 17.35 6.48
N HIS A 265 -19.80 17.14 6.87
CA HIS A 265 -19.26 15.81 7.20
C HIS A 265 -19.51 15.52 8.68
N SER A 266 -20.31 14.49 8.95
CA SER A 266 -20.31 13.85 10.27
C SER A 266 -19.23 12.77 10.26
N LEU A 267 -18.14 13.03 10.98
CA LEU A 267 -17.17 12.01 11.39
C LEU A 267 -17.76 11.33 12.64
N SER A 268 -18.11 10.05 12.54
CA SER A 268 -18.26 9.19 13.72
C SER A 268 -16.95 8.45 13.94
N LEU A 269 -16.38 8.68 15.12
CA LEU A 269 -15.25 7.95 15.69
C LEU A 269 -15.62 6.50 16.00
#